data_a8f03622fdd5518720f2ef3d9d3abe21
#
_entry.id   a8f03622fdd5518720f2ef3d9d3abe21
#
_cell.length_a   1.000
_cell.length_b   1.000
_cell.length_c   1.000
_cell.angle_alpha   90.00
_cell.angle_beta   90.00
_cell.angle_gamma   90.00
#
_symmetry.space_group_name_H-M   'P 1'
#
loop_
_entity.id
_entity.type
_entity.pdbx_description
1 polymer ?
#
loop_
_entity_poly.entity_id
_entity_poly.type
_entity_poly.pdbx_seq_one_letter_code
_entity_poly.pdbx_strand_id
1 'polypeptide(L)'
;DWDANLKFYPSGYRGGDLTIGAHLALTGYLRGHPLILEGRFTMDRRSPNYWQENLFSNHYVWSTPLNKENETRFEVKFSVPDYAFEAGAWQGVVGNKIFYDKESQIAQSSDNVSLTSVYARKDFRLGGLHLDNRVLLQWSTNQEVAPVPLLSAFLSYYYEFWVVRNVLRLQIGLDGRYNTRYYAPSYNPALSAYYNQRDVEVGNYPYMDAFVMGKWKRMRIFLKYQHINRGLFGNGEYFAIAKYPLNPGMFKIGISWGFYD
;
A
#
# COMPACT_ATOMS: atom_id res chain seq x y z
N ASP A 1 -12.95 15.02 17.67
CA ASP A 1 -13.32 13.61 17.85
C ASP A 1 -12.16 12.83 18.43
N TRP A 2 -12.49 11.88 19.28
CA TRP A 2 -11.49 10.93 19.78
C TRP A 2 -12.14 9.58 20.03
N ASP A 3 -11.38 8.52 19.90
CA ASP A 3 -11.74 7.17 20.32
C ASP A 3 -10.54 6.44 20.93
N ALA A 4 -10.84 5.50 21.82
CA ALA A 4 -9.87 4.61 22.39
C ALA A 4 -10.46 3.21 22.52
N ASN A 5 -9.65 2.20 22.27
CA ASN A 5 -10.05 0.80 22.38
C ASN A 5 -9.00 -0.03 23.10
N LEU A 6 -9.47 -1.03 23.81
CA LEU A 6 -8.65 -2.02 24.50
C LEU A 6 -9.24 -3.41 24.22
N LYS A 7 -8.42 -4.33 23.78
CA LYS A 7 -8.78 -5.73 23.57
C LYS A 7 -7.75 -6.62 24.21
N PHE A 8 -8.19 -7.52 25.06
CA PHE A 8 -7.34 -8.45 25.77
C PHE A 8 -7.91 -9.87 25.71
N TYR A 9 -7.03 -10.84 25.51
CA TYR A 9 -7.37 -12.25 25.51
C TYR A 9 -6.79 -12.92 26.76
N PRO A 10 -7.63 -13.26 27.77
CA PRO A 10 -7.13 -13.76 29.06
C PRO A 10 -6.62 -15.20 28.99
N SER A 11 -7.05 -16.01 28.02
CA SER A 11 -6.75 -17.45 27.98
C SER A 11 -6.79 -18.01 26.56
N GLY A 12 -6.48 -19.29 26.43
CA GLY A 12 -6.44 -20.04 25.16
C GLY A 12 -5.14 -19.77 24.38
N TYR A 13 -5.10 -20.16 23.11
CA TYR A 13 -3.94 -20.00 22.22
C TYR A 13 -3.46 -18.56 22.14
N ARG A 14 -4.40 -17.63 22.16
CA ARG A 14 -4.16 -16.19 22.17
C ARG A 14 -4.04 -15.58 23.57
N GLY A 15 -3.95 -16.40 24.62
CA GLY A 15 -3.83 -15.91 25.99
C GLY A 15 -2.67 -14.91 26.16
N GLY A 16 -2.96 -13.71 26.68
CA GLY A 16 -2.01 -12.60 26.81
C GLY A 16 -1.82 -11.76 25.52
N ASP A 17 -2.62 -11.97 24.47
CA ASP A 17 -2.69 -11.02 23.37
C ASP A 17 -3.38 -9.73 23.83
N LEU A 18 -2.87 -8.60 23.38
CA LEU A 18 -3.31 -7.27 23.79
C LEU A 18 -3.31 -6.33 22.60
N THR A 19 -4.39 -5.60 22.41
CA THR A 19 -4.44 -4.46 21.47
C THR A 19 -4.88 -3.22 22.24
N ILE A 20 -4.14 -2.14 22.10
CA ILE A 20 -4.48 -0.80 22.59
C ILE A 20 -4.50 0.12 21.37
N GLY A 21 -5.57 0.85 21.19
CA GLY A 21 -5.70 1.86 20.14
C GLY A 21 -6.20 3.17 20.71
N ALA A 22 -5.68 4.27 20.20
CA ALA A 22 -6.17 5.62 20.47
C ALA A 22 -6.13 6.43 19.17
N HIS A 23 -7.16 7.22 18.96
CA HIS A 23 -7.26 8.13 17.83
C HIS A 23 -7.78 9.47 18.30
N LEU A 24 -7.22 10.55 17.78
CA LEU A 24 -7.64 11.93 18.03
C LEU A 24 -7.72 12.67 16.69
N ALA A 25 -8.83 13.34 16.44
CA ALA A 25 -8.99 14.22 15.29
C ALA A 25 -9.39 15.62 15.74
N LEU A 26 -8.60 16.61 15.35
CA LEU A 26 -8.81 18.02 15.62
C LEU A 26 -9.13 18.73 14.30
N THR A 27 -10.25 19.47 14.27
CA THR A 27 -10.63 20.26 13.11
C THR A 27 -10.57 21.75 13.48
N GLY A 28 -9.72 22.47 12.77
CA GLY A 28 -9.62 23.92 12.82
C GLY A 28 -10.10 24.54 11.51
N TYR A 29 -10.27 25.86 11.48
CA TYR A 29 -10.65 26.60 10.28
C TYR A 29 -9.68 27.76 10.02
N LEU A 30 -9.17 27.82 8.80
CA LEU A 30 -8.36 28.96 8.35
C LEU A 30 -9.03 29.58 7.12
N ARG A 31 -9.47 30.84 7.24
CA ARG A 31 -10.19 31.57 6.16
C ARG A 31 -11.42 30.78 5.64
N GLY A 32 -12.11 30.04 6.51
CA GLY A 32 -13.28 29.25 6.16
C GLY A 32 -12.97 27.83 5.64
N HIS A 33 -11.70 27.49 5.40
CA HIS A 33 -11.30 26.14 4.95
C HIS A 33 -10.99 25.25 6.16
N PRO A 34 -11.51 24.02 6.20
CA PRO A 34 -11.21 23.09 7.27
C PRO A 34 -9.76 22.58 7.18
N LEU A 35 -9.08 22.57 8.32
CA LEU A 35 -7.79 21.98 8.55
C LEU A 35 -7.98 20.85 9.54
N ILE A 36 -7.63 19.63 9.16
CA ILE A 36 -7.82 18.45 10.00
C ILE A 36 -6.45 17.89 10.36
N LEU A 37 -6.20 17.76 11.66
CA LEU A 37 -5.03 17.09 12.22
C LEU A 37 -5.50 15.82 12.92
N GLU A 38 -4.99 14.68 12.50
CA GLU A 38 -5.29 13.38 13.10
C GLU A 38 -4.03 12.76 13.70
N GLY A 39 -4.16 12.22 14.89
CA GLY A 39 -3.15 11.42 15.56
C GLY A 39 -3.70 10.03 15.84
N ARG A 40 -2.92 8.99 15.57
CA ARG A 40 -3.26 7.60 15.89
C ARG A 40 -2.10 6.92 16.58
N PHE A 41 -2.44 6.19 17.64
CA PHE A 41 -1.53 5.31 18.34
C PHE A 41 -2.11 3.91 18.35
N THR A 42 -1.28 2.89 18.07
CA THR A 42 -1.65 1.49 18.24
C THR A 42 -0.50 0.73 18.89
N MET A 43 -0.85 -0.17 19.80
CA MET A 43 0.06 -1.14 20.38
C MET A 43 -0.60 -2.50 20.30
N ASP A 44 0.05 -3.44 19.64
CA ASP A 44 -0.42 -4.80 19.45
C ASP A 44 0.61 -5.79 19.99
N ARG A 45 0.16 -6.71 20.80
CA ARG A 45 0.90 -7.92 21.18
C ARG A 45 0.10 -9.10 20.69
N ARG A 46 0.68 -9.88 19.76
CA ARG A 46 -0.04 -10.94 19.03
C ARG A 46 0.72 -12.26 19.09
N SER A 47 -0.01 -13.33 19.38
CA SER A 47 0.50 -14.69 19.20
C SER A 47 0.74 -14.98 17.72
N PRO A 48 1.77 -15.76 17.38
CA PRO A 48 1.96 -16.30 16.04
C PRO A 48 0.69 -17.06 15.59
N ASN A 49 0.50 -17.21 14.29
CA ASN A 49 -0.51 -18.12 13.78
C ASN A 49 -0.07 -19.58 13.97
N TYR A 50 -1.02 -20.50 14.18
CA TYR A 50 -0.70 -21.92 14.35
C TYR A 50 0.19 -22.46 13.22
N TRP A 51 -0.10 -22.08 11.97
CA TRP A 51 0.68 -22.49 10.80
C TRP A 51 2.09 -21.87 10.72
N GLN A 52 2.34 -20.81 11.43
CA GLN A 52 3.69 -20.24 11.56
C GLN A 52 4.53 -21.06 12.53
N GLU A 53 3.93 -21.64 13.56
CA GLU A 53 4.64 -22.48 14.53
C GLU A 53 4.69 -23.94 14.08
N ASN A 54 3.62 -24.43 13.41
CA ASN A 54 3.50 -25.85 13.05
C ASN A 54 3.00 -25.98 11.62
N LEU A 55 3.87 -26.41 10.72
CA LEU A 55 3.51 -26.74 9.35
C LEU A 55 4.04 -28.11 8.97
N PHE A 56 3.13 -28.94 8.45
CA PHE A 56 3.45 -30.29 7.94
C PHE A 56 2.85 -30.42 6.55
N SER A 57 3.66 -30.19 5.54
CA SER A 57 3.26 -30.28 4.13
C SER A 57 4.26 -31.12 3.33
N ASN A 58 3.98 -31.37 2.05
CA ASN A 58 4.87 -32.15 1.19
C ASN A 58 6.21 -31.46 0.91
N HIS A 59 6.27 -30.11 1.04
CA HIS A 59 7.46 -29.33 0.70
C HIS A 59 8.12 -28.68 1.91
N TYR A 60 7.36 -28.46 2.98
CA TYR A 60 7.83 -27.74 4.16
C TYR A 60 7.37 -28.44 5.42
N VAL A 61 8.28 -28.65 6.33
CA VAL A 61 7.99 -29.24 7.64
C VAL A 61 8.74 -28.44 8.70
N TRP A 62 8.00 -27.88 9.65
CA TRP A 62 8.59 -27.29 10.85
C TRP A 62 7.63 -27.36 12.04
N SER A 63 8.22 -27.39 13.21
CA SER A 63 7.54 -27.20 14.49
C SER A 63 8.50 -26.38 15.36
N THR A 64 8.28 -25.06 15.36
CA THR A 64 9.19 -24.10 15.98
C THR A 64 8.40 -23.17 16.90
N PRO A 65 8.68 -23.16 18.21
CA PRO A 65 8.05 -22.20 19.10
C PRO A 65 8.50 -20.79 18.74
N LEU A 66 7.55 -19.87 18.61
CA LEU A 66 7.79 -18.48 18.30
C LEU A 66 7.32 -17.58 19.44
N ASN A 67 8.03 -16.49 19.66
CA ASN A 67 7.60 -15.46 20.60
C ASN A 67 6.48 -14.61 20.00
N LYS A 68 5.65 -13.99 20.85
CA LYS A 68 4.65 -13.03 20.42
C LYS A 68 5.30 -11.82 19.75
N GLU A 69 4.77 -11.40 18.60
CA GLU A 69 5.14 -10.12 18.02
C GLU A 69 4.59 -8.97 18.87
N ASN A 70 5.40 -7.95 19.06
CA ASN A 70 5.00 -6.71 19.71
C ASN A 70 5.17 -5.57 18.72
N GLU A 71 4.08 -4.95 18.32
CA GLU A 71 4.08 -3.82 17.39
C GLU A 71 3.58 -2.57 18.12
N THR A 72 4.35 -1.48 18.02
CA THR A 72 3.91 -0.15 18.47
C THR A 72 3.99 0.78 17.27
N ARG A 73 2.91 1.47 16.96
CA ARG A 73 2.81 2.39 15.83
C ARG A 73 2.22 3.73 16.26
N PHE A 74 2.84 4.78 15.79
CA PHE A 74 2.36 6.15 15.90
C PHE A 74 2.22 6.75 14.51
N GLU A 75 1.10 7.46 14.27
CA GLU A 75 0.79 8.11 13.00
C GLU A 75 0.24 9.51 13.24
N VAL A 76 0.69 10.46 12.42
CA VAL A 76 0.14 11.82 12.35
C VAL A 76 -0.24 12.09 10.90
N LYS A 77 -1.43 12.63 10.69
CA LYS A 77 -1.95 13.02 9.40
C LYS A 77 -2.51 14.44 9.46
N PHE A 78 -2.16 15.25 8.48
CA PHE A 78 -2.69 16.58 8.25
C PHE A 78 -3.40 16.62 6.91
N SER A 79 -4.60 17.18 6.86
CA SER A 79 -5.34 17.30 5.61
C SER A 79 -6.07 18.62 5.49
N VAL A 80 -6.18 19.09 4.25
CA VAL A 80 -6.94 20.27 3.84
C VAL A 80 -7.85 19.84 2.68
N PRO A 81 -9.09 19.36 2.97
CA PRO A 81 -9.98 18.75 1.98
C PRO A 81 -10.29 19.66 0.80
N ASP A 82 -10.54 20.95 1.04
CA ASP A 82 -10.87 21.93 0.00
C ASP A 82 -9.74 22.11 -1.02
N TYR A 83 -8.50 21.89 -0.59
CA TYR A 83 -7.31 21.95 -1.45
C TYR A 83 -6.89 20.57 -1.96
N ALA A 84 -7.67 19.50 -1.66
CA ALA A 84 -7.31 18.12 -1.96
C ALA A 84 -5.86 17.81 -1.59
N PHE A 85 -5.45 18.23 -0.40
CA PHE A 85 -4.12 18.05 0.16
C PHE A 85 -4.17 17.18 1.41
N GLU A 86 -3.25 16.23 1.47
CA GLU A 86 -3.02 15.38 2.63
C GLU A 86 -1.52 15.11 2.75
N ALA A 87 -1.00 15.17 3.95
CA ALA A 87 0.36 14.75 4.27
C ALA A 87 0.37 14.07 5.63
N GLY A 88 1.25 13.12 5.80
CA GLY A 88 1.37 12.42 7.08
C GLY A 88 2.69 11.70 7.21
N ALA A 89 2.93 11.25 8.42
CA ALA A 89 4.07 10.41 8.77
C ALA A 89 3.63 9.36 9.76
N TRP A 90 4.22 8.17 9.69
CA TRP A 90 4.07 7.16 10.71
C TRP A 90 5.38 6.46 10.98
N GLN A 91 5.53 6.01 12.21
CA GLN A 91 6.62 5.16 12.65
C GLN A 91 6.06 3.95 13.38
N GLY A 92 6.51 2.76 12.99
CA GLY A 92 6.21 1.50 13.66
C GLY A 92 7.49 0.82 14.12
N VAL A 93 7.45 0.22 15.31
CA VAL A 93 8.51 -0.62 15.83
C VAL A 93 7.93 -2.00 16.11
N VAL A 94 8.54 -3.03 15.54
CA VAL A 94 8.09 -4.42 15.69
C VAL A 94 9.20 -5.22 16.36
N GLY A 95 8.93 -5.71 17.55
CA GLY A 95 9.78 -6.69 18.23
C GLY A 95 9.34 -8.11 17.93
N ASN A 96 10.29 -9.02 17.85
CA ASN A 96 10.07 -10.43 17.50
C ASN A 96 9.35 -10.59 16.14
N LYS A 97 9.72 -9.78 15.15
CA LYS A 97 9.12 -9.82 13.82
C LYS A 97 9.24 -11.19 13.19
N ILE A 98 8.09 -11.81 12.86
CA ILE A 98 8.03 -13.09 12.15
C ILE A 98 8.03 -12.83 10.63
N PHE A 99 8.85 -13.58 9.92
CA PHE A 99 8.97 -13.50 8.45
C PHE A 99 9.40 -14.83 7.86
N TYR A 100 9.30 -14.98 6.55
CA TYR A 100 9.89 -16.10 5.83
C TYR A 100 11.21 -15.65 5.22
N ASP A 101 12.26 -16.39 5.49
CA ASP A 101 13.61 -16.11 5.01
C ASP A 101 13.81 -16.46 3.52
N LYS A 102 15.02 -16.33 3.01
CA LYS A 102 15.35 -16.60 1.59
C LYS A 102 15.15 -18.07 1.17
N GLU A 103 15.21 -19.01 2.10
CA GLU A 103 14.88 -20.42 1.91
C GLU A 103 13.39 -20.72 2.09
N SER A 104 12.56 -19.70 2.28
CA SER A 104 11.13 -19.81 2.62
C SER A 104 10.86 -20.55 3.93
N GLN A 105 11.82 -20.58 4.85
CA GLN A 105 11.63 -21.08 6.19
C GLN A 105 11.10 -19.99 7.10
N ILE A 106 10.32 -20.38 8.10
CA ILE A 106 9.86 -19.46 9.13
C ILE A 106 11.03 -18.99 10.00
N ALA A 107 11.15 -17.70 10.19
CA ALA A 107 12.17 -17.08 11.00
C ALA A 107 11.57 -15.96 11.88
N GLN A 108 12.26 -15.63 12.94
CA GLN A 108 11.89 -14.55 13.85
C GLN A 108 13.09 -13.65 14.13
N SER A 109 12.94 -12.33 13.98
CA SER A 109 13.99 -11.38 14.28
C SER A 109 14.25 -11.29 15.79
N SER A 110 15.51 -11.35 16.20
CA SER A 110 15.92 -11.08 17.58
C SER A 110 15.91 -9.60 17.92
N ASP A 111 16.07 -8.75 16.89
CA ASP A 111 16.16 -7.30 17.05
C ASP A 111 14.83 -6.63 16.72
N ASN A 112 14.61 -5.47 17.31
CA ASN A 112 13.48 -4.63 16.94
C ASN A 112 13.68 -4.05 15.55
N VAL A 113 12.66 -4.18 14.70
CA VAL A 113 12.65 -3.62 13.37
C VAL A 113 11.77 -2.36 13.36
N SER A 114 12.35 -1.23 13.00
CA SER A 114 11.63 0.03 12.88
C SER A 114 11.35 0.33 11.40
N LEU A 115 10.10 0.70 11.12
CA LEU A 115 9.65 1.20 9.84
C LEU A 115 9.18 2.64 10.01
N THR A 116 9.67 3.54 9.16
CA THR A 116 9.22 4.93 9.14
C THR A 116 8.75 5.29 7.75
N SER A 117 7.65 6.01 7.66
CA SER A 117 7.09 6.48 6.39
C SER A 117 6.64 7.94 6.51
N VAL A 118 6.88 8.69 5.43
CA VAL A 118 6.35 10.04 5.23
C VAL A 118 5.67 10.07 3.88
N TYR A 119 4.46 10.57 3.82
CA TYR A 119 3.71 10.63 2.58
C TYR A 119 3.05 11.99 2.37
N ALA A 120 2.84 12.30 1.11
CA ALA A 120 2.05 13.46 0.70
C ALA A 120 1.18 13.12 -0.51
N ARG A 121 -0.01 13.67 -0.53
CA ARG A 121 -0.94 13.62 -1.65
C ARG A 121 -1.44 15.02 -1.98
N LYS A 122 -1.45 15.37 -3.27
CA LYS A 122 -1.99 16.62 -3.75
C LYS A 122 -2.60 16.44 -5.14
N ASP A 123 -3.87 16.79 -5.29
CA ASP A 123 -4.52 16.95 -6.58
C ASP A 123 -4.53 18.44 -6.95
N PHE A 124 -3.71 18.84 -7.94
CA PHE A 124 -3.75 20.17 -8.53
C PHE A 124 -4.84 20.22 -9.59
N ARG A 125 -5.78 21.15 -9.44
CA ARG A 125 -6.92 21.32 -10.34
C ARG A 125 -6.84 22.65 -11.06
N LEU A 126 -6.69 22.59 -12.38
CA LEU A 126 -6.59 23.73 -13.27
C LEU A 126 -7.69 23.63 -14.34
N GLY A 127 -8.88 24.13 -14.04
CA GLY A 127 -10.06 23.93 -14.88
C GLY A 127 -10.40 22.43 -14.95
N GLY A 128 -10.35 21.86 -16.16
CA GLY A 128 -10.56 20.43 -16.38
C GLY A 128 -9.30 19.57 -16.19
N LEU A 129 -8.13 20.15 -16.03
CA LEU A 129 -6.88 19.41 -15.81
C LEU A 129 -6.72 19.03 -14.33
N HIS A 130 -6.48 17.77 -14.09
CA HIS A 130 -6.19 17.19 -12.77
C HIS A 130 -4.80 16.56 -12.77
N LEU A 131 -4.01 16.89 -11.76
CA LEU A 131 -2.68 16.31 -11.52
C LEU A 131 -2.66 15.73 -10.10
N ASP A 132 -3.19 14.48 -9.94
CA ASP A 132 -3.17 13.77 -8.64
C ASP A 132 -1.78 13.15 -8.44
N ASN A 133 -1.07 13.65 -7.45
CA ASN A 133 0.27 13.23 -7.07
C ASN A 133 0.20 12.57 -5.70
N ARG A 134 0.80 11.40 -5.57
CA ARG A 134 0.97 10.67 -4.31
C ARG A 134 2.41 10.21 -4.22
N VAL A 135 3.09 10.62 -3.17
CA VAL A 135 4.49 10.30 -2.92
C VAL A 135 4.61 9.70 -1.53
N LEU A 136 5.36 8.62 -1.42
CA LEU A 136 5.67 7.93 -0.19
C LEU A 136 7.19 7.75 -0.09
N LEU A 137 7.78 8.26 0.97
CA LEU A 137 9.14 7.97 1.39
C LEU A 137 9.06 7.01 2.59
N GLN A 138 9.85 5.96 2.56
CA GLN A 138 9.86 4.97 3.64
C GLN A 138 11.21 4.30 3.78
N TRP A 139 11.54 3.89 4.99
CA TRP A 139 12.77 3.16 5.30
C TRP A 139 12.57 2.22 6.47
N SER A 140 13.34 1.15 6.42
CA SER A 140 13.40 0.12 7.44
C SER A 140 14.79 0.09 8.06
N THR A 141 14.88 -0.13 9.36
CA THR A 141 16.17 -0.36 10.02
C THR A 141 16.78 -1.71 9.68
N ASN A 142 15.96 -2.64 9.18
CA ASN A 142 16.43 -3.96 8.74
C ASN A 142 15.70 -4.36 7.45
N GLN A 143 16.37 -4.15 6.32
CA GLN A 143 15.86 -4.49 4.98
C GLN A 143 15.85 -6.01 4.70
N GLU A 144 16.46 -6.83 5.53
CA GLU A 144 16.40 -8.30 5.42
C GLU A 144 15.07 -8.83 5.97
N VAL A 145 14.62 -8.24 7.06
CA VAL A 145 13.40 -8.64 7.76
C VAL A 145 12.17 -7.93 7.19
N ALA A 146 12.29 -6.64 6.88
CA ALA A 146 11.21 -5.81 6.36
C ALA A 146 11.70 -4.96 5.18
N PRO A 147 11.85 -5.55 3.99
CA PRO A 147 12.30 -4.84 2.78
C PRO A 147 11.23 -3.87 2.28
N VAL A 148 11.64 -2.62 2.06
CA VAL A 148 10.77 -1.55 1.51
C VAL A 148 11.56 -0.68 0.53
N PRO A 149 10.94 -0.18 -0.56
CA PRO A 149 11.57 0.82 -1.42
C PRO A 149 11.65 2.17 -0.67
N LEU A 150 12.72 2.92 -0.89
CA LEU A 150 12.90 4.24 -0.28
C LEU A 150 11.83 5.23 -0.75
N LEU A 151 11.52 5.23 -2.04
CA LEU A 151 10.53 6.11 -2.66
C LEU A 151 9.52 5.29 -3.46
N SER A 152 8.24 5.56 -3.25
CA SER A 152 7.16 5.14 -4.13
C SER A 152 6.34 6.34 -4.55
N ALA A 153 5.96 6.40 -5.83
CA ALA A 153 5.14 7.47 -6.38
C ALA A 153 4.01 6.90 -7.23
N PHE A 154 2.85 7.52 -7.13
CA PHE A 154 1.71 7.31 -8.02
C PHE A 154 1.25 8.67 -8.54
N LEU A 155 1.15 8.79 -9.85
CA LEU A 155 0.74 9.99 -10.57
C LEU A 155 -0.47 9.62 -11.42
N SER A 156 -1.54 10.43 -11.37
CA SER A 156 -2.67 10.29 -12.25
C SER A 156 -3.01 11.65 -12.84
N TYR A 157 -2.66 11.84 -14.10
CA TYR A 157 -2.81 13.10 -14.81
C TYR A 157 -3.86 12.95 -15.88
N TYR A 158 -4.96 13.69 -15.76
CA TYR A 158 -6.06 13.58 -16.69
C TYR A 158 -6.74 14.91 -16.94
N TYR A 159 -7.35 14.99 -18.13
CA TYR A 159 -8.21 16.10 -18.50
C TYR A 159 -9.67 15.64 -18.53
N GLU A 160 -10.52 16.39 -17.84
CA GLU A 160 -11.93 16.10 -17.68
C GLU A 160 -12.76 17.17 -18.37
N PHE A 161 -13.73 16.76 -19.20
CA PHE A 161 -14.60 17.67 -19.95
C PHE A 161 -15.97 17.06 -20.26
N TRP A 162 -16.92 17.94 -20.51
CA TRP A 162 -18.25 17.56 -20.97
C TRP A 162 -18.28 17.45 -22.48
N VAL A 163 -18.56 16.26 -23.02
CA VAL A 163 -18.88 16.06 -24.45
C VAL A 163 -20.31 16.51 -24.72
N VAL A 164 -21.23 16.11 -23.84
CA VAL A 164 -22.61 16.59 -23.82
C VAL A 164 -22.91 17.05 -22.39
N ARG A 165 -23.19 18.33 -22.24
CA ARG A 165 -23.41 18.96 -20.94
C ARG A 165 -24.44 18.21 -20.11
N ASN A 166 -24.11 17.87 -18.86
CA ASN A 166 -24.93 17.11 -17.92
C ASN A 166 -25.34 15.68 -18.37
N VAL A 167 -24.82 15.19 -19.51
CA VAL A 167 -25.16 13.87 -20.04
C VAL A 167 -23.93 12.98 -20.15
N LEU A 168 -22.90 13.44 -20.84
CA LEU A 168 -21.67 12.67 -21.08
C LEU A 168 -20.44 13.48 -20.67
N ARG A 169 -19.74 12.99 -19.65
CA ARG A 169 -18.48 13.53 -19.16
C ARG A 169 -17.37 12.53 -19.46
N LEU A 170 -16.26 13.01 -20.03
CA LEU A 170 -15.09 12.19 -20.32
C LEU A 170 -13.91 12.64 -19.48
N GLN A 171 -13.07 11.66 -19.15
CA GLN A 171 -11.72 11.84 -18.60
C GLN A 171 -10.75 11.08 -19.50
N ILE A 172 -9.68 11.74 -19.91
CA ILE A 172 -8.61 11.14 -20.70
C ILE A 172 -7.31 11.42 -19.97
N GLY A 173 -6.51 10.39 -19.71
CA GLY A 173 -5.34 10.57 -18.89
C GLY A 173 -4.35 9.43 -18.92
N LEU A 174 -3.31 9.63 -18.10
CA LEU A 174 -2.21 8.71 -17.88
C LEU A 174 -2.08 8.47 -16.37
N ASP A 175 -1.89 7.21 -16.01
CA ASP A 175 -1.45 6.80 -14.69
C ASP A 175 0.03 6.41 -14.74
N GLY A 176 0.81 6.84 -13.78
CA GLY A 176 2.21 6.47 -13.62
C GLY A 176 2.46 5.89 -12.22
N ARG A 177 3.25 4.84 -12.15
CA ARG A 177 3.71 4.23 -10.91
C ARG A 177 5.22 4.06 -10.97
N TYR A 178 5.87 4.41 -9.88
CA TYR A 178 7.32 4.29 -9.75
C TYR A 178 7.69 3.91 -8.33
N ASN A 179 8.69 3.08 -8.18
CA ASN A 179 9.39 2.87 -6.92
C ASN A 179 10.89 2.69 -7.17
N THR A 180 11.70 3.11 -6.20
CA THR A 180 13.14 2.87 -6.19
C THR A 180 13.43 1.38 -6.10
N ARG A 181 14.65 0.99 -6.49
CA ARG A 181 15.12 -0.40 -6.38
C ARG A 181 15.13 -0.88 -4.93
N TYR A 182 14.71 -2.11 -4.75
CA TYR A 182 14.78 -2.85 -3.50
C TYR A 182 14.63 -4.36 -3.75
N TYR A 183 14.95 -5.16 -2.78
CA TYR A 183 14.69 -6.60 -2.82
C TYR A 183 13.26 -6.89 -2.38
N ALA A 184 12.32 -6.82 -3.31
CA ALA A 184 10.93 -7.15 -2.99
C ALA A 184 10.80 -8.61 -2.54
N PRO A 185 9.96 -8.90 -1.53
CA PRO A 185 9.61 -10.27 -1.20
C PRO A 185 9.08 -11.01 -2.42
N SER A 186 9.48 -12.26 -2.61
CA SER A 186 8.96 -13.13 -3.67
C SER A 186 7.84 -14.01 -3.14
N TYR A 187 6.97 -14.50 -4.01
CA TYR A 187 5.85 -15.35 -3.63
C TYR A 187 6.20 -16.83 -3.74
N ASN A 188 5.91 -17.61 -2.70
CA ASN A 188 6.03 -19.05 -2.68
C ASN A 188 4.64 -19.70 -2.72
N PRO A 189 4.22 -20.30 -3.85
CA PRO A 189 2.88 -20.88 -3.98
C PRO A 189 2.65 -22.09 -3.08
N ALA A 190 3.70 -22.83 -2.72
CA ALA A 190 3.56 -24.01 -1.83
C ALA A 190 3.23 -23.62 -0.38
N LEU A 191 3.63 -22.41 0.02
CA LEU A 191 3.30 -21.82 1.33
C LEU A 191 2.11 -20.86 1.27
N SER A 192 1.71 -20.45 0.07
CA SER A 192 0.77 -19.33 -0.15
C SER A 192 1.21 -18.05 0.60
N ALA A 193 2.52 -17.81 0.66
CA ALA A 193 3.12 -16.74 1.44
C ALA A 193 4.25 -16.03 0.67
N TYR A 194 4.51 -14.79 1.07
CA TYR A 194 5.68 -14.05 0.61
C TYR A 194 6.88 -14.34 1.50
N TYR A 195 8.05 -14.54 0.89
CA TYR A 195 9.33 -14.74 1.56
C TYR A 195 10.34 -13.67 1.15
N ASN A 196 11.22 -13.31 2.07
CA ASN A 196 12.27 -12.33 1.81
C ASN A 196 13.39 -12.97 0.97
N GLN A 197 13.83 -12.26 -0.06
CA GLN A 197 14.89 -12.71 -0.97
C GLN A 197 15.88 -11.58 -1.24
N ARG A 198 17.09 -11.92 -1.69
CA ARG A 198 18.13 -10.96 -2.07
C ARG A 198 18.78 -11.27 -3.41
N ASP A 199 18.14 -12.09 -4.22
CA ASP A 199 18.67 -12.52 -5.52
C ASP A 199 18.33 -11.52 -6.61
N VAL A 200 17.14 -10.90 -6.54
CA VAL A 200 16.60 -10.04 -7.60
C VAL A 200 16.10 -8.72 -7.01
N GLU A 201 16.74 -7.62 -7.41
CA GLU A 201 16.20 -6.29 -7.19
C GLU A 201 15.12 -5.96 -8.21
N VAL A 202 14.03 -5.35 -7.75
CA VAL A 202 12.95 -4.84 -8.60
C VAL A 202 12.76 -3.34 -8.37
N GLY A 203 12.09 -2.67 -9.29
CA GLY A 203 11.85 -1.23 -9.24
C GLY A 203 12.72 -0.44 -10.18
N ASN A 204 12.80 0.87 -9.97
CA ASN A 204 13.48 1.84 -10.83
C ASN A 204 12.96 1.83 -12.28
N TYR A 205 11.68 1.50 -12.43
CA TYR A 205 10.97 1.48 -13.70
C TYR A 205 9.63 2.21 -13.57
N PRO A 206 9.40 3.26 -14.38
CA PRO A 206 8.11 3.95 -14.42
C PRO A 206 7.10 3.09 -15.20
N TYR A 207 6.17 2.46 -14.52
CA TYR A 207 5.08 1.72 -15.15
C TYR A 207 3.94 2.68 -15.49
N MET A 208 3.55 2.75 -16.76
CA MET A 208 2.57 3.74 -17.24
C MET A 208 1.38 3.07 -17.92
N ASP A 209 0.20 3.62 -17.65
CA ASP A 209 -1.07 3.24 -18.26
C ASP A 209 -1.71 4.46 -18.91
N ALA A 210 -2.40 4.28 -20.04
CA ALA A 210 -3.29 5.29 -20.62
C ALA A 210 -4.74 4.88 -20.43
N PHE A 211 -5.63 5.83 -20.18
CA PHE A 211 -7.03 5.53 -19.98
C PHE A 211 -7.97 6.59 -20.56
N VAL A 212 -9.16 6.14 -20.91
CA VAL A 212 -10.33 6.96 -21.19
C VAL A 212 -11.49 6.46 -20.32
N MET A 213 -12.10 7.36 -19.57
CA MET A 213 -13.26 7.06 -18.74
C MET A 213 -14.43 7.95 -19.14
N GLY A 214 -15.59 7.36 -19.39
CA GLY A 214 -16.82 8.05 -19.69
C GLY A 214 -17.87 7.86 -18.59
N LYS A 215 -18.49 8.94 -18.14
CA LYS A 215 -19.69 8.89 -17.30
C LYS A 215 -20.88 9.36 -18.14
N TRP A 216 -21.78 8.42 -18.48
CA TRP A 216 -23.00 8.69 -19.20
C TRP A 216 -24.20 8.45 -18.30
N LYS A 217 -24.75 9.54 -17.77
CA LYS A 217 -25.82 9.47 -16.75
C LYS A 217 -25.40 8.56 -15.57
N ARG A 218 -26.03 7.38 -15.42
CA ARG A 218 -25.76 6.38 -14.38
C ARG A 218 -24.70 5.34 -14.76
N MET A 219 -24.31 5.30 -16.04
CA MET A 219 -23.34 4.36 -16.55
C MET A 219 -21.92 4.97 -16.53
N ARG A 220 -20.94 4.18 -16.13
CA ARG A 220 -19.53 4.49 -16.28
C ARG A 220 -18.91 3.43 -17.17
N ILE A 221 -18.17 3.89 -18.17
CA ILE A 221 -17.42 3.02 -19.08
C ILE A 221 -15.97 3.44 -18.95
N PHE A 222 -15.07 2.48 -18.84
CA PHE A 222 -13.65 2.76 -18.94
C PHE A 222 -12.98 1.87 -19.99
N LEU A 223 -12.02 2.47 -20.67
CA LEU A 223 -11.07 1.81 -21.54
C LEU A 223 -9.68 2.16 -21.02
N LYS A 224 -8.85 1.16 -20.77
CA LYS A 224 -7.49 1.35 -20.26
C LYS A 224 -6.52 0.50 -21.05
N TYR A 225 -5.43 1.10 -21.49
CA TYR A 225 -4.29 0.37 -22.05
C TYR A 225 -3.17 0.38 -21.01
N GLN A 226 -2.87 -0.78 -20.47
CA GLN A 226 -1.84 -0.95 -19.45
C GLN A 226 -0.47 -1.11 -20.07
N HIS A 227 0.57 -0.67 -19.34
CA HIS A 227 1.97 -0.82 -19.69
C HIS A 227 2.30 -0.22 -21.06
N ILE A 228 1.81 0.99 -21.33
CA ILE A 228 1.99 1.68 -22.61
C ILE A 228 3.47 1.93 -22.95
N ASN A 229 4.31 2.05 -21.92
CA ASN A 229 5.75 2.32 -22.07
C ASN A 229 6.61 1.05 -22.11
N ARG A 230 6.03 -0.14 -22.31
CA ARG A 230 6.79 -1.38 -22.43
C ARG A 230 7.80 -1.30 -23.56
N GLY A 231 9.07 -1.63 -23.27
CA GLY A 231 10.16 -1.60 -24.24
C GLY A 231 10.77 -0.22 -24.50
N LEU A 232 10.23 0.87 -23.93
CA LEU A 232 10.84 2.20 -24.08
C LEU A 232 12.10 2.38 -23.22
N PHE A 233 12.21 1.65 -22.12
CA PHE A 233 13.33 1.76 -21.17
C PHE A 233 13.99 0.40 -20.97
N GLY A 234 14.87 -0.03 -21.91
CA GLY A 234 15.60 -1.30 -21.84
C GLY A 234 14.87 -2.47 -22.51
N ASN A 235 15.23 -3.70 -22.16
CA ASN A 235 14.79 -4.93 -22.85
C ASN A 235 13.30 -5.29 -22.67
N GLY A 236 12.55 -4.51 -21.91
CA GLY A 236 11.14 -4.79 -21.65
C GLY A 236 10.86 -5.93 -20.65
N GLU A 237 11.89 -6.46 -20.02
CA GLU A 237 11.82 -7.51 -19.02
C GLU A 237 11.87 -6.90 -17.62
N TYR A 238 10.72 -6.54 -17.10
CA TYR A 238 10.60 -5.97 -15.76
C TYR A 238 9.75 -6.87 -14.88
N PHE A 239 10.11 -6.95 -13.61
CA PHE A 239 9.43 -7.78 -12.61
C PHE A 239 8.68 -6.94 -11.60
N ALA A 240 7.48 -7.39 -11.26
CA ALA A 240 6.72 -6.86 -10.12
C ALA A 240 7.34 -7.31 -8.79
N ILE A 241 7.69 -8.59 -8.72
CA ILE A 241 8.48 -9.26 -7.68
C ILE A 241 9.36 -10.32 -8.37
N ALA A 242 10.36 -10.84 -7.67
CA ALA A 242 11.22 -11.89 -8.22
C ALA A 242 10.39 -13.06 -8.80
N LYS A 243 10.74 -13.51 -10.00
CA LYS A 243 10.06 -14.57 -10.80
C LYS A 243 8.66 -14.22 -11.34
N TYR A 244 8.12 -13.02 -11.04
CA TYR A 244 6.82 -12.60 -11.54
C TYR A 244 6.98 -11.33 -12.41
N PRO A 245 7.01 -11.47 -13.74
CA PRO A 245 7.17 -10.34 -14.64
C PRO A 245 5.94 -9.42 -14.60
N LEU A 246 6.15 -8.15 -14.91
CA LEU A 246 5.07 -7.23 -15.18
C LEU A 246 4.27 -7.70 -16.40
N ASN A 247 2.97 -7.41 -16.39
CA ASN A 247 2.11 -7.79 -17.52
C ASN A 247 2.57 -7.15 -18.83
N PRO A 248 2.34 -7.81 -19.96
CA PRO A 248 2.50 -7.21 -21.29
C PRO A 248 1.51 -6.04 -21.47
N GLY A 249 1.71 -5.26 -22.53
CA GLY A 249 0.70 -4.26 -22.93
C GLY A 249 -0.63 -4.95 -23.15
N MET A 250 -1.71 -4.47 -22.48
CA MET A 250 -3.04 -5.06 -22.64
C MET A 250 -4.15 -4.02 -22.53
N PHE A 251 -5.20 -4.25 -23.30
CA PHE A 251 -6.45 -3.51 -23.16
C PHE A 251 -7.31 -4.07 -22.03
N LYS A 252 -7.91 -3.15 -21.27
CA LYS A 252 -8.98 -3.45 -20.32
C LYS A 252 -10.18 -2.57 -20.61
N ILE A 253 -11.36 -3.17 -20.63
CA ILE A 253 -12.62 -2.48 -20.73
C ILE A 253 -13.51 -2.88 -19.56
N GLY A 254 -14.27 -1.95 -19.04
CA GLY A 254 -15.24 -2.24 -18.00
C GLY A 254 -16.40 -1.27 -18.03
N ILE A 255 -17.54 -1.76 -17.58
CA ILE A 255 -18.79 -1.02 -17.48
C ILE A 255 -19.32 -1.18 -16.06
N SER A 256 -19.72 -0.06 -15.47
CA SER A 256 -20.40 -0.02 -14.17
C SER A 256 -21.72 0.72 -14.35
N TRP A 257 -22.81 0.11 -13.92
CA TRP A 257 -24.14 0.68 -14.02
C TRP A 257 -24.84 0.68 -12.66
N GLY A 258 -25.29 1.84 -12.21
CA GLY A 258 -26.13 1.96 -11.01
C GLY A 258 -27.59 1.71 -11.36
N PHE A 259 -28.19 0.67 -10.78
CA PHE A 259 -29.59 0.26 -11.02
C PHE A 259 -30.58 0.97 -10.10
N TYR A 260 -30.10 1.55 -8.99
CA TYR A 260 -30.95 2.21 -7.99
C TYR A 260 -30.74 3.73 -7.99
N ASP A 261 -31.80 4.46 -7.64
CA ASP A 261 -31.81 5.91 -7.46
C ASP A 261 -31.20 6.30 -6.11
#